data_a0d87541b552c744f660aeda2cd37935
#
_entry.id   a0d87541b552c744f660aeda2cd37935
#
_cell.length_a   1.000
_cell.length_b   1.000
_cell.length_c   1.000
_cell.angle_alpha   90.00
_cell.angle_beta   90.00
_cell.angle_gamma   90.00
#
_symmetry.space_group_name_H-M   'P 1'
#
loop_
_entity.id
_entity.type
_entity.pdbx_description
1 polymer ?
#
loop_
_entity_poly.entity_id
_entity_poly.type
_entity_poly.pdbx_seq_one_letter_code
_entity_poly.pdbx_strand_id
1 'polypeptide(L)'
;DAMENYYYENSGKGAFTEKAVDYGLAFGQNGQGVSSMGPVVGDVNGDGFQDLVIPDMDYGSLLIRRGNVFVDDVEVSGLAVILGQFTGWGGVLFDCDNDGSLDLFVSNGGAHHEYPEDQVLARGDGKGRFTDVSRWSGDYFQHKSVARGATWADFDDDGNVDLLVVDLNGRPHLLRNEGGTGNHWLK
;
A
#
# COMPACT_ATOMS: atom_id res chain seq x y z
N ASP A 1 -8.53 3.22 18.49
CA ASP A 1 -7.81 2.44 19.48
C ASP A 1 -6.99 1.36 18.76
N ALA A 2 -5.71 1.23 19.11
CA ALA A 2 -4.85 0.19 18.55
C ALA A 2 -5.28 -1.20 19.10
N MET A 3 -5.41 -2.17 18.22
CA MET A 3 -5.88 -3.52 18.52
C MET A 3 -5.03 -4.57 17.80
N GLU A 4 -5.27 -5.84 18.09
CA GLU A 4 -4.74 -6.94 17.29
C GLU A 4 -5.48 -7.04 15.95
N ASN A 5 -4.77 -7.47 14.90
CA ASN A 5 -5.38 -7.84 13.64
C ASN A 5 -5.93 -9.26 13.70
N TYR A 6 -6.91 -9.54 12.87
CA TYR A 6 -7.48 -10.86 12.69
C TYR A 6 -7.22 -11.37 11.27
N TYR A 7 -6.77 -12.62 11.16
CA TYR A 7 -6.63 -13.32 9.90
C TYR A 7 -7.47 -14.60 9.91
N TYR A 8 -8.42 -14.67 9.01
CA TYR A 8 -9.34 -15.79 8.92
C TYR A 8 -8.99 -16.69 7.72
N GLU A 9 -8.43 -17.85 8.01
CA GLU A 9 -8.14 -18.88 7.02
C GLU A 9 -9.42 -19.62 6.63
N ASN A 10 -9.68 -19.71 5.31
CA ASN A 10 -10.84 -20.43 4.78
C ASN A 10 -10.52 -21.93 4.69
N SER A 11 -11.32 -22.77 5.32
CA SER A 11 -11.22 -24.22 5.25
C SER A 11 -11.56 -24.84 3.89
N GLY A 12 -12.03 -24.04 2.92
CA GLY A 12 -12.56 -24.52 1.65
C GLY A 12 -13.97 -25.14 1.73
N LYS A 13 -14.59 -25.11 2.92
CA LYS A 13 -15.93 -25.67 3.17
C LYS A 13 -16.91 -24.63 3.75
N GLY A 14 -16.62 -23.33 3.55
CA GLY A 14 -17.44 -22.23 4.04
C GLY A 14 -17.22 -21.91 5.54
N ALA A 15 -16.23 -22.51 6.19
CA ALA A 15 -15.83 -22.19 7.55
C ALA A 15 -14.49 -21.46 7.56
N PHE A 16 -14.33 -20.52 8.50
CA PHE A 16 -13.13 -19.75 8.69
C PHE A 16 -12.58 -19.99 10.10
N THR A 17 -11.24 -20.01 10.21
CA THR A 17 -10.54 -20.17 11.50
C THR A 17 -9.59 -19.00 11.66
N GLU A 18 -9.66 -18.33 12.82
CA GLU A 18 -8.75 -17.25 13.16
C GLU A 18 -7.33 -17.79 13.37
N LYS A 19 -6.32 -17.16 12.75
CA LYS A 19 -4.94 -17.63 12.64
C LYS A 19 -3.90 -16.51 12.68
N ALA A 20 -4.25 -15.27 13.03
CA ALA A 20 -3.34 -14.14 12.94
C ALA A 20 -2.08 -14.33 13.77
N VAL A 21 -2.21 -14.85 15.00
CA VAL A 21 -1.05 -15.12 15.87
C VAL A 21 -0.15 -16.21 15.28
N ASP A 22 -0.75 -17.28 14.76
CA ASP A 22 0.00 -18.42 14.20
C ASP A 22 0.84 -18.01 12.98
N TYR A 23 0.35 -17.03 12.20
CA TYR A 23 1.00 -16.53 10.98
C TYR A 23 1.84 -15.26 11.21
N GLY A 24 1.87 -14.69 12.43
CA GLY A 24 2.61 -13.45 12.71
C GLY A 24 1.94 -12.19 12.18
N LEU A 25 0.60 -12.20 12.03
CA LEU A 25 -0.18 -11.10 11.47
C LEU A 25 -0.92 -10.27 12.54
N ALA A 26 -0.95 -10.74 13.79
CA ALA A 26 -1.80 -10.15 14.83
C ALA A 26 -1.33 -8.78 15.32
N PHE A 27 -0.02 -8.53 15.33
CA PHE A 27 0.58 -7.36 15.97
C PHE A 27 1.59 -6.68 15.06
N GLY A 28 1.89 -5.41 15.36
CA GLY A 28 3.00 -4.70 14.72
C GLY A 28 4.37 -5.25 15.12
N GLN A 29 5.42 -4.73 14.51
CA GLN A 29 6.79 -5.24 14.56
C GLN A 29 7.32 -5.49 15.99
N ASN A 30 6.90 -4.67 16.96
CA ASN A 30 7.34 -4.77 18.35
C ASN A 30 6.30 -5.46 19.26
N GLY A 31 5.30 -6.15 18.69
CA GLY A 31 4.24 -6.81 19.41
C GLY A 31 3.17 -5.86 19.97
N GLN A 32 3.12 -4.62 19.51
CA GLN A 32 2.09 -3.65 19.89
C GLN A 32 0.81 -3.85 19.06
N GLY A 33 -0.31 -3.40 19.62
CA GLY A 33 -1.54 -3.23 18.84
C GLY A 33 -1.35 -2.21 17.72
N VAL A 34 -2.11 -2.35 16.65
CA VAL A 34 -2.03 -1.55 15.43
C VAL A 34 -3.37 -0.90 15.11
N SER A 35 -3.35 0.19 14.36
CA SER A 35 -4.55 0.88 13.85
C SER A 35 -4.72 0.63 12.35
N SER A 36 -4.64 -0.65 11.98
CA SER A 36 -4.61 -1.10 10.59
C SER A 36 -5.80 -0.63 9.77
N MET A 37 -5.50 -0.16 8.56
CA MET A 37 -6.49 0.29 7.58
C MET A 37 -6.58 -0.72 6.42
N GLY A 38 -6.87 -0.28 5.20
CA GLY A 38 -7.07 -1.14 4.04
C GLY A 38 -5.80 -1.91 3.63
N PRO A 39 -5.70 -3.23 3.87
CA PRO A 39 -4.54 -4.01 3.49
C PRO A 39 -4.43 -4.17 1.98
N VAL A 40 -3.21 -4.22 1.48
CA VAL A 40 -2.88 -4.43 0.07
C VAL A 40 -2.02 -5.68 -0.06
N VAL A 41 -2.28 -6.48 -1.08
CA VAL A 41 -1.63 -7.78 -1.31
C VAL A 41 -0.83 -7.74 -2.61
N GLY A 42 0.42 -8.19 -2.58
CA GLY A 42 1.27 -8.32 -3.76
C GLY A 42 2.63 -8.95 -3.42
N ASP A 43 3.28 -9.53 -4.41
CA ASP A 43 4.65 -10.03 -4.30
C ASP A 43 5.61 -8.85 -4.52
N VAL A 44 6.07 -8.22 -3.44
CA VAL A 44 6.91 -7.00 -3.53
C VAL A 44 8.41 -7.30 -3.60
N ASN A 45 8.79 -8.57 -3.39
CA ASN A 45 10.19 -8.98 -3.36
C ASN A 45 10.57 -9.98 -4.48
N GLY A 46 9.59 -10.40 -5.31
CA GLY A 46 9.79 -11.29 -6.44
C GLY A 46 10.05 -12.75 -6.06
N ASP A 47 9.65 -13.18 -4.85
CA ASP A 47 9.89 -14.54 -4.38
C ASP A 47 8.77 -15.53 -4.74
N GLY A 48 7.69 -15.07 -5.35
CA GLY A 48 6.54 -15.85 -5.78
C GLY A 48 5.47 -16.03 -4.71
N PHE A 49 5.64 -15.46 -3.52
CA PHE A 49 4.63 -15.45 -2.47
C PHE A 49 3.98 -14.06 -2.34
N GLN A 50 2.74 -14.03 -1.86
CA GLN A 50 2.05 -12.77 -1.64
C GLN A 50 2.46 -12.18 -0.28
N ASP A 51 2.88 -10.93 -0.30
CA ASP A 51 3.16 -10.09 0.86
C ASP A 51 1.99 -9.15 1.15
N LEU A 52 2.02 -8.46 2.29
CA LEU A 52 0.98 -7.53 2.71
C LEU A 52 1.58 -6.17 3.06
N VAL A 53 1.05 -5.10 2.49
CA VAL A 53 1.24 -3.75 3.01
C VAL A 53 -0.02 -3.34 3.75
N ILE A 54 0.12 -2.91 4.98
CA ILE A 54 -1.01 -2.45 5.81
C ILE A 54 -0.76 -1.01 6.21
N PRO A 55 -1.44 -0.03 5.60
CA PRO A 55 -1.42 1.35 6.07
C PRO A 55 -1.97 1.47 7.49
N ASP A 56 -1.45 2.42 8.26
CA ASP A 56 -1.79 2.64 9.66
C ASP A 56 -1.85 4.14 9.97
N MET A 57 -2.16 4.50 11.19
CA MET A 57 -2.05 5.87 11.71
C MET A 57 -0.61 6.27 12.04
N ASP A 58 0.33 5.33 11.98
CA ASP A 58 1.76 5.52 12.26
C ASP A 58 2.60 4.99 11.08
N TYR A 59 3.48 4.02 11.34
CA TYR A 59 4.46 3.54 10.36
C TYR A 59 3.90 2.56 9.32
N GLY A 60 2.69 2.02 9.56
CA GLY A 60 2.18 0.91 8.78
C GLY A 60 2.96 -0.38 9.01
N SER A 61 2.69 -1.38 8.19
CA SER A 61 3.43 -2.66 8.19
C SER A 61 3.72 -3.10 6.77
N LEU A 62 4.90 -3.68 6.56
CA LEU A 62 5.23 -4.48 5.38
C LEU A 62 5.51 -5.91 5.82
N LEU A 63 4.53 -6.75 5.70
CA LEU A 63 4.55 -8.13 6.15
C LEU A 63 5.00 -9.04 5.01
N ILE A 64 6.28 -9.38 5.01
CA ILE A 64 6.89 -10.27 4.03
C ILE A 64 6.62 -11.72 4.43
N ARG A 65 6.09 -12.49 3.49
CA ARG A 65 5.83 -13.91 3.71
C ARG A 65 7.12 -14.73 3.65
N ARG A 66 7.43 -15.43 4.74
CA ARG A 66 8.58 -16.33 4.85
C ARG A 66 8.10 -17.74 5.19
N GLY A 67 7.81 -18.52 4.15
CA GLY A 67 7.19 -19.84 4.31
C GLY A 67 5.76 -19.75 4.84
N ASN A 68 5.52 -20.19 6.07
CA ASN A 68 4.18 -20.18 6.67
C ASN A 68 3.94 -19.01 7.65
N VAL A 69 4.90 -18.09 7.78
CA VAL A 69 4.76 -16.93 8.67
C VAL A 69 5.05 -15.64 7.91
N PHE A 70 4.55 -14.53 8.45
CA PHE A 70 4.86 -13.20 7.98
C PHE A 70 5.81 -12.51 8.97
N VAL A 71 6.73 -11.73 8.44
CA VAL A 71 7.70 -10.93 9.20
C VAL A 71 7.56 -9.49 8.74
N ASP A 72 7.46 -8.58 9.69
CA ASP A 72 7.34 -7.15 9.38
C ASP A 72 8.72 -6.56 9.05
N ASP A 73 8.91 -6.21 7.79
CA ASP A 73 10.11 -5.60 7.25
C ASP A 73 9.93 -4.09 6.98
N VAL A 74 8.94 -3.43 7.60
CA VAL A 74 8.60 -2.02 7.33
C VAL A 74 9.80 -1.07 7.50
N GLU A 75 10.64 -1.27 8.50
CA GLU A 75 11.85 -0.46 8.71
C GLU A 75 12.93 -0.74 7.65
N VAL A 76 13.16 -2.02 7.35
CA VAL A 76 14.19 -2.44 6.38
C VAL A 76 13.82 -2.03 4.97
N SER A 77 12.55 -1.99 4.65
CA SER A 77 12.02 -1.59 3.35
C SER A 77 12.14 -0.09 3.05
N GLY A 78 12.31 0.74 4.09
CA GLY A 78 12.22 2.20 4.00
C GLY A 78 10.82 2.76 4.18
N LEU A 79 9.77 1.93 4.16
CA LEU A 79 8.38 2.39 4.27
C LEU A 79 8.07 3.04 5.62
N ALA A 80 8.72 2.63 6.72
CA ALA A 80 8.54 3.27 8.02
C ALA A 80 8.85 4.79 7.98
N VAL A 81 9.89 5.19 7.23
CA VAL A 81 10.23 6.61 7.07
C VAL A 81 9.28 7.32 6.12
N ILE A 82 8.85 6.63 5.07
CA ILE A 82 7.99 7.19 4.02
C ILE A 82 6.57 7.42 4.55
N LEU A 83 6.01 6.44 5.27
CA LEU A 83 4.62 6.45 5.73
C LEU A 83 4.45 7.04 7.13
N GLY A 84 5.46 6.97 8.00
CA GLY A 84 5.37 7.28 9.43
C GLY A 84 5.03 8.72 9.81
N GLN A 85 4.75 9.58 8.83
CA GLN A 85 4.33 10.97 9.03
C GLN A 85 2.84 11.18 8.75
N PHE A 86 2.16 10.15 8.25
CA PHE A 86 0.82 10.26 7.69
C PHE A 86 -0.13 9.23 8.30
N THR A 87 -1.42 9.51 8.19
CA THR A 87 -2.46 8.52 8.44
C THR A 87 -2.86 7.87 7.13
N GLY A 88 -2.39 6.64 6.90
CA GLY A 88 -2.69 5.87 5.71
C GLY A 88 -4.02 5.14 5.81
N TRP A 89 -4.92 5.32 4.84
CA TRP A 89 -6.26 4.71 4.83
C TRP A 89 -6.40 3.54 3.88
N GLY A 90 -5.85 3.65 2.71
CA GLY A 90 -5.89 2.62 1.69
C GLY A 90 -4.68 2.72 0.80
N GLY A 91 -4.33 1.62 0.17
CA GLY A 91 -3.23 1.59 -0.75
C GLY A 91 -3.54 0.75 -1.98
N VAL A 92 -2.67 0.82 -2.95
CA VAL A 92 -2.65 -0.07 -4.10
C VAL A 92 -1.21 -0.41 -4.45
N LEU A 93 -0.98 -1.67 -4.79
CA LEU A 93 0.26 -2.14 -5.38
C LEU A 93 0.05 -2.31 -6.89
N PHE A 94 0.92 -1.72 -7.69
CA PHE A 94 0.86 -1.74 -9.15
C PHE A 94 2.24 -1.39 -9.71
N ASP A 95 2.48 -1.70 -10.95
CA ASP A 95 3.72 -1.35 -11.66
C ASP A 95 3.49 -0.04 -12.40
N CYS A 96 3.89 1.09 -11.80
CA CYS A 96 3.59 2.43 -12.33
C CYS A 96 4.51 2.85 -13.47
N ASP A 97 5.68 2.23 -13.59
CA ASP A 97 6.68 2.59 -14.61
C ASP A 97 7.02 1.43 -15.57
N ASN A 98 6.25 0.33 -15.50
CA ASN A 98 6.38 -0.86 -16.34
C ASN A 98 7.79 -1.50 -16.23
N ASP A 99 8.43 -1.47 -15.05
CA ASP A 99 9.75 -2.07 -14.82
C ASP A 99 9.66 -3.53 -14.33
N GLY A 100 8.45 -4.02 -14.07
CA GLY A 100 8.16 -5.37 -13.59
C GLY A 100 8.20 -5.50 -12.06
N SER A 101 8.43 -4.42 -11.34
CA SER A 101 8.38 -4.35 -9.87
C SER A 101 7.07 -3.70 -9.42
N LEU A 102 6.56 -4.10 -8.26
CA LEU A 102 5.38 -3.46 -7.70
C LEU A 102 5.76 -2.20 -6.94
N ASP A 103 5.10 -1.10 -7.30
CA ASP A 103 5.12 0.18 -6.61
C ASP A 103 3.92 0.29 -5.68
N LEU A 104 4.01 1.20 -4.72
CA LEU A 104 2.97 1.41 -3.71
C LEU A 104 2.44 2.84 -3.77
N PHE A 105 1.13 2.99 -3.97
CA PHE A 105 0.43 4.24 -3.65
C PHE A 105 -0.31 4.08 -2.33
N VAL A 106 -0.24 5.11 -1.46
CA VAL A 106 -1.02 5.18 -0.21
C VAL A 106 -1.81 6.48 -0.16
N SER A 107 -3.12 6.34 0.06
CA SER A 107 -4.04 7.45 0.27
C SER A 107 -4.00 7.87 1.74
N ASN A 108 -3.60 9.12 1.99
CA ASN A 108 -3.41 9.68 3.32
C ASN A 108 -4.41 10.79 3.64
N GLY A 109 -4.67 10.99 4.93
CA GLY A 109 -5.52 12.07 5.41
C GLY A 109 -5.90 11.89 6.88
N GLY A 110 -5.82 12.94 7.68
CA GLY A 110 -5.99 12.90 9.12
C GLY A 110 -7.24 12.15 9.59
N ALA A 111 -7.10 11.35 10.64
CA ALA A 111 -8.17 10.48 11.14
C ALA A 111 -9.24 11.24 11.94
N HIS A 112 -8.83 12.18 12.80
CA HIS A 112 -9.70 12.78 13.79
C HIS A 112 -10.26 14.15 13.41
N HIS A 113 -9.58 14.88 12.50
CA HIS A 113 -9.90 16.27 12.19
C HIS A 113 -9.90 16.57 10.69
N GLU A 114 -9.93 15.57 9.83
CA GLU A 114 -9.94 15.75 8.38
C GLU A 114 -8.80 16.65 7.88
N TYR A 115 -7.62 16.59 8.50
CA TYR A 115 -6.46 17.33 8.04
C TYR A 115 -5.96 16.78 6.72
N PRO A 116 -5.75 17.64 5.72
CA PRO A 116 -5.16 17.20 4.47
C PRO A 116 -3.67 16.84 4.67
N GLU A 117 -3.29 15.70 4.12
CA GLU A 117 -1.94 15.15 4.16
C GLU A 117 -1.41 14.95 2.74
N ASP A 118 -0.08 14.79 2.61
CA ASP A 118 0.53 14.48 1.34
C ASP A 118 0.21 13.02 0.96
N GLN A 119 -0.08 12.80 -0.31
CA GLN A 119 -0.29 11.46 -0.83
C GLN A 119 1.07 10.84 -1.20
N VAL A 120 1.21 9.55 -1.01
CA VAL A 120 2.48 8.85 -1.20
C VAL A 120 2.43 7.97 -2.43
N LEU A 121 3.43 8.12 -3.31
CA LEU A 121 3.82 7.14 -4.32
C LEU A 121 5.25 6.70 -4.03
N ALA A 122 5.44 5.43 -3.72
CA ALA A 122 6.73 4.85 -3.41
C ALA A 122 7.09 3.80 -4.46
N ARG A 123 8.21 3.99 -5.16
CA ARG A 123 8.70 3.05 -6.16
C ARG A 123 9.41 1.87 -5.49
N GLY A 124 9.01 0.66 -5.85
CA GLY A 124 9.63 -0.58 -5.43
C GLY A 124 10.84 -0.95 -6.26
N ASP A 125 11.76 -1.73 -5.69
CA ASP A 125 12.95 -2.25 -6.38
C ASP A 125 12.83 -3.75 -6.74
N GLY A 126 11.64 -4.34 -6.57
CA GLY A 126 11.38 -5.76 -6.75
C GLY A 126 12.10 -6.67 -5.74
N LYS A 127 12.66 -6.10 -4.66
CA LYS A 127 13.35 -6.82 -3.58
C LYS A 127 12.82 -6.42 -2.19
N GLY A 128 11.63 -5.83 -2.15
CA GLY A 128 10.96 -5.40 -0.92
C GLY A 128 11.46 -4.07 -0.36
N ARG A 129 12.17 -3.24 -1.16
CA ARG A 129 12.58 -1.89 -0.76
C ARG A 129 11.84 -0.86 -1.57
N PHE A 130 11.55 0.28 -0.93
CA PHE A 130 10.78 1.36 -1.52
C PHE A 130 11.50 2.70 -1.41
N THR A 131 11.28 3.55 -2.40
CA THR A 131 11.79 4.92 -2.45
C THR A 131 10.65 5.87 -2.75
N ASP A 132 10.47 6.90 -1.93
CA ASP A 132 9.46 7.93 -2.17
C ASP A 132 9.76 8.70 -3.47
N VAL A 133 8.82 8.67 -4.40
CA VAL A 133 8.89 9.37 -5.69
C VAL A 133 7.76 10.39 -5.84
N SER A 134 6.92 10.58 -4.83
CA SER A 134 5.73 11.45 -4.87
C SER A 134 6.04 12.82 -5.43
N ARG A 135 7.10 13.45 -4.95
CA ARG A 135 7.48 14.81 -5.36
C ARG A 135 7.68 14.98 -6.87
N TRP A 136 8.03 13.92 -7.56
CA TRP A 136 8.31 13.94 -9.00
C TRP A 136 7.20 13.32 -9.85
N SER A 137 6.10 12.90 -9.21
CA SER A 137 5.02 12.14 -9.86
C SER A 137 3.83 12.99 -10.28
N GLY A 138 4.04 14.29 -10.52
CA GLY A 138 3.03 15.20 -11.10
C GLY A 138 2.34 16.10 -10.08
N ASP A 139 1.47 16.96 -10.61
CA ASP A 139 0.85 18.06 -9.85
C ASP A 139 -0.03 17.58 -8.69
N TYR A 140 -0.68 16.43 -8.82
CA TYR A 140 -1.52 15.88 -7.75
C TYR A 140 -0.75 15.74 -6.44
N PHE A 141 0.49 15.28 -6.51
CA PHE A 141 1.36 15.07 -5.35
C PHE A 141 1.97 16.37 -4.77
N GLN A 142 1.70 17.51 -5.39
CA GLN A 142 2.09 18.82 -4.84
C GLN A 142 1.01 19.43 -3.93
N HIS A 143 -0.13 18.78 -3.82
CA HIS A 143 -1.29 19.25 -3.06
C HIS A 143 -1.68 18.22 -2.01
N LYS A 144 -1.98 18.72 -0.82
CA LYS A 144 -2.50 17.89 0.26
C LYS A 144 -4.00 17.65 0.08
N SER A 145 -4.46 16.45 0.37
CA SER A 145 -5.87 16.10 0.38
C SER A 145 -6.22 15.18 1.55
N VAL A 146 -7.51 14.91 1.73
CA VAL A 146 -7.99 13.99 2.76
C VAL A 146 -8.48 12.73 2.05
N ALA A 147 -7.53 11.97 1.50
CA ALA A 147 -7.88 10.78 0.75
C ALA A 147 -8.24 9.61 1.67
N ARG A 148 -9.04 8.66 1.15
CA ARG A 148 -9.55 7.51 1.92
C ARG A 148 -9.39 6.18 1.19
N GLY A 149 -9.14 6.21 -0.10
CA GLY A 149 -8.96 4.99 -0.87
C GLY A 149 -8.51 5.28 -2.28
N ALA A 150 -7.97 4.24 -2.91
CA ALA A 150 -7.55 4.29 -4.30
C ALA A 150 -7.79 2.94 -4.97
N THR A 151 -7.83 2.97 -6.29
CA THR A 151 -7.78 1.80 -7.15
C THR A 151 -7.03 2.14 -8.42
N TRP A 152 -6.67 1.12 -9.19
CA TRP A 152 -5.92 1.31 -10.42
C TRP A 152 -6.53 0.54 -11.59
N ALA A 153 -6.33 1.06 -12.78
CA ALA A 153 -6.59 0.39 -14.05
C ALA A 153 -5.91 1.17 -15.17
N ASP A 154 -5.69 0.53 -16.31
CA ASP A 154 -5.39 1.21 -17.56
C ASP A 154 -6.71 1.71 -18.15
N PHE A 155 -7.08 2.97 -17.84
CA PHE A 155 -8.40 3.53 -18.19
C PHE A 155 -8.52 3.98 -19.64
N ASP A 156 -7.42 4.28 -20.30
CA ASP A 156 -7.42 4.76 -21.67
C ASP A 156 -6.75 3.81 -22.67
N ASP A 157 -6.41 2.59 -22.22
CA ASP A 157 -5.82 1.51 -23.04
C ASP A 157 -4.45 1.90 -23.64
N ASP A 158 -3.68 2.78 -22.97
CA ASP A 158 -2.37 3.20 -23.43
C ASP A 158 -1.21 2.34 -22.92
N GLY A 159 -1.52 1.41 -22.01
CA GLY A 159 -0.59 0.44 -21.43
C GLY A 159 0.11 0.91 -20.17
N ASN A 160 -0.19 2.10 -19.72
CA ASN A 160 0.23 2.59 -18.41
C ASN A 160 -0.93 2.46 -17.42
N VAL A 161 -0.61 2.08 -16.20
CA VAL A 161 -1.63 1.93 -15.17
C VAL A 161 -1.91 3.29 -14.52
N ASP A 162 -3.17 3.70 -14.56
CA ASP A 162 -3.67 4.94 -13.96
C ASP A 162 -4.18 4.73 -12.55
N LEU A 163 -4.36 5.82 -11.80
CA LEU A 163 -4.92 5.79 -10.44
C LEU A 163 -6.24 6.57 -10.36
N LEU A 164 -7.22 5.98 -9.68
CA LEU A 164 -8.41 6.68 -9.21
C LEU A 164 -8.30 6.81 -7.68
N VAL A 165 -8.28 8.04 -7.19
CA VAL A 165 -8.21 8.34 -5.74
C VAL A 165 -9.51 8.99 -5.29
N VAL A 166 -9.99 8.59 -4.11
CA VAL A 166 -11.24 9.10 -3.53
C VAL A 166 -10.93 9.88 -2.26
N ASP A 167 -11.32 11.14 -2.24
CA ASP A 167 -11.20 12.03 -1.09
C ASP A 167 -12.47 12.00 -0.22
N LEU A 168 -12.28 12.19 1.08
CA LEU A 168 -13.38 12.45 2.01
C LEU A 168 -13.97 13.81 1.71
N ASN A 169 -15.28 13.88 1.47
CA ASN A 169 -16.00 15.10 1.11
C ASN A 169 -15.48 15.84 -0.14
N GLY A 170 -14.60 15.21 -0.93
CA GLY A 170 -14.00 15.74 -2.14
C GLY A 170 -14.55 15.11 -3.43
N ARG A 171 -13.99 15.54 -4.55
CA ARG A 171 -14.22 14.88 -5.83
C ARG A 171 -13.21 13.74 -6.00
N PRO A 172 -13.57 12.65 -6.69
CA PRO A 172 -12.59 11.65 -7.08
C PRO A 172 -11.57 12.27 -8.06
N HIS A 173 -10.33 11.84 -7.96
CA HIS A 173 -9.23 12.24 -8.83
C HIS A 173 -8.82 11.07 -9.70
N LEU A 174 -8.96 11.22 -11.01
CA LEU A 174 -8.39 10.27 -11.97
C LEU A 174 -7.00 10.81 -12.38
N LEU A 175 -5.97 10.09 -11.99
CA LEU A 175 -4.57 10.43 -12.29
C LEU A 175 -4.13 9.59 -13.47
N ARG A 176 -4.00 10.24 -14.63
CA ARG A 176 -3.50 9.59 -15.82
C ARG A 176 -2.00 9.44 -15.74
N ASN A 177 -1.51 8.22 -15.95
CA ASN A 177 -0.10 7.93 -16.04
C ASN A 177 0.36 8.09 -17.50
N GLU A 178 1.16 9.11 -17.76
CA GLU A 178 1.65 9.39 -19.11
C GLU A 178 2.90 8.55 -19.48
N GLY A 179 3.28 7.61 -18.62
CA GLY A 179 4.49 6.80 -18.80
C GLY A 179 5.77 7.65 -18.75
N GLY A 180 6.81 7.21 -19.41
CA GLY A 180 8.03 8.01 -19.54
C GLY A 180 9.33 7.25 -19.32
N THR A 181 9.28 6.00 -18.94
CA THR A 181 10.48 5.17 -18.69
C THR A 181 11.02 4.48 -19.94
N GLY A 182 10.23 4.40 -21.01
CA GLY A 182 10.58 3.65 -22.21
C GLY A 182 10.49 2.14 -22.06
N ASN A 183 9.93 1.66 -20.96
CA ASN A 183 9.62 0.27 -20.71
C ASN A 183 8.40 -0.18 -21.54
N HIS A 184 8.21 -1.49 -21.68
CA HIS A 184 7.16 -2.07 -22.49
C HIS A 184 6.20 -2.87 -21.61
N TRP A 185 4.93 -2.89 -22.00
CA TRP A 185 3.87 -3.64 -21.37
C TRP A 185 3.27 -4.69 -22.31
N LEU A 186 2.61 -5.69 -21.73
CA LEU A 186 1.85 -6.70 -22.45
C LEU A 186 0.39 -6.67 -21.98
N LYS A 187 -0.53 -6.70 -22.94
CA LYS A 187 -1.97 -6.75 -22.70
C LYS A 187 -2.48 -8.18 -22.80
#